data_f4df3ffc0f366e2744f3a6f3ec97862c
#
_entry.id   f4df3ffc0f366e2744f3a6f3ec97862c
#
_cell.length_a   1.000
_cell.length_b   1.000
_cell.length_c   1.000
_cell.angle_alpha   90.00
_cell.angle_beta   90.00
_cell.angle_gamma   90.00
#
_symmetry.space_group_name_H-M   'P 1'
#
loop_
_entity.id
_entity.type
_entity.pdbx_description
1 polymer ?
#
loop_
_entity_poly.entity_id
_entity_poly.type
_entity_poly.pdbx_seq_one_letter_code
_entity_poly.pdbx_strand_id
1 'polypeptide(L)'
;MAEQFSRRSFLKGGALTVGAFAFGGFPRIDTAMAAPQEKAKVFFTKDISLEGLMKVYARVNHGMSGKIAIKLHTGEPHGPNILPREMVRGFQANIPDSSIVECNVLYPSPRQTTEGHRETLRTNGWTFCPVDIMDEDGDVSLPIPGGKWLTELSVGKHILNYDAMLVLTHFKGHTVGGFGGSLKNISIGCASGKLGKQQIHQLPGDGTWPGGPLFMERMVEGGKAITNHFGQHITYINVLRNMSVDCDCAGLGAAAPTTPDLGIIASTDILAVDQASVDMVYALPEAQRCDLVERIECANSST
;
A
#
# COMPACT_ATOMS: atom_id res chain seq x y z
N MET A 1 5.26 -30.08 -23.40
CA MET A 1 6.46 -29.56 -22.74
C MET A 1 6.30 -28.03 -22.72
N ALA A 2 5.87 -27.47 -21.59
CA ALA A 2 5.69 -26.02 -21.42
C ALA A 2 7.00 -25.48 -20.85
N GLU A 3 7.63 -24.55 -21.56
CA GLU A 3 8.82 -23.85 -21.08
C GLU A 3 8.43 -22.85 -19.99
N GLN A 4 9.00 -23.01 -18.80
CA GLN A 4 8.89 -22.06 -17.70
C GLN A 4 9.72 -20.81 -18.02
N PHE A 5 9.06 -19.70 -18.30
CA PHE A 5 9.70 -18.40 -18.41
C PHE A 5 10.03 -17.86 -17.01
N SER A 6 11.31 -17.80 -16.66
CA SER A 6 11.81 -17.21 -15.43
C SER A 6 11.87 -15.69 -15.56
N ARG A 7 11.51 -14.95 -14.48
CA ARG A 7 11.58 -13.48 -14.40
C ARG A 7 12.96 -12.88 -14.73
N ARG A 8 14.04 -13.66 -14.64
CA ARG A 8 15.40 -13.29 -15.07
C ARG A 8 15.58 -13.21 -16.58
N SER A 9 14.73 -13.89 -17.36
CA SER A 9 14.82 -13.91 -18.83
C SER A 9 14.24 -12.64 -19.47
N PHE A 10 13.30 -11.96 -18.80
CA PHE A 10 12.69 -10.73 -19.32
C PHE A 10 13.65 -9.52 -19.36
N LEU A 11 14.65 -9.51 -18.52
CA LEU A 11 15.63 -8.39 -18.44
C LEU A 11 16.84 -8.55 -19.39
N LYS A 12 16.96 -9.66 -20.14
CA LYS A 12 18.07 -9.91 -21.06
C LYS A 12 17.70 -9.85 -22.55
N GLY A 13 16.45 -9.64 -22.91
CA GLY A 13 15.91 -9.74 -24.29
C GLY A 13 15.82 -8.44 -25.07
N GLY A 14 16.51 -7.39 -24.72
CA GLY A 14 16.43 -6.08 -25.36
C GLY A 14 17.52 -5.74 -26.37
N ALA A 15 17.98 -6.68 -27.21
CA ALA A 15 18.82 -6.36 -28.37
C ALA A 15 18.08 -6.73 -29.66
N LEU A 16 17.37 -5.76 -30.24
CA LEU A 16 16.81 -5.85 -31.59
C LEU A 16 17.90 -5.54 -32.61
N THR A 17 18.31 -6.57 -33.35
CA THR A 17 19.07 -6.43 -34.58
C THR A 17 18.15 -5.92 -35.69
N VAL A 18 18.37 -4.68 -36.12
CA VAL A 18 17.71 -4.08 -37.27
C VAL A 18 18.45 -4.50 -38.52
N GLY A 19 17.84 -5.39 -39.30
CA GLY A 19 18.23 -5.64 -40.69
C GLY A 19 17.83 -4.47 -41.59
N ALA A 20 18.79 -3.91 -42.32
CA ALA A 20 18.56 -2.80 -43.25
C ALA A 20 17.81 -3.30 -44.49
N PHE A 21 16.62 -2.74 -44.75
CA PHE A 21 16.02 -2.68 -46.07
C PHE A 21 15.87 -1.22 -46.48
N ALA A 22 16.59 -0.85 -47.49
CA ALA A 22 16.50 0.46 -48.16
C ALA A 22 15.29 0.51 -49.05
N PHE A 23 14.31 1.40 -48.76
CA PHE A 23 13.46 2.06 -49.77
C PHE A 23 12.73 3.26 -49.13
N GLY A 24 12.97 4.44 -49.73
CA GLY A 24 12.05 5.61 -49.79
C GLY A 24 11.68 6.30 -48.49
N GLY A 25 12.33 7.42 -48.20
CA GLY A 25 11.83 8.65 -47.57
C GLY A 25 10.75 8.55 -46.51
N PHE A 26 11.08 8.08 -45.29
CA PHE A 26 10.26 8.35 -44.09
C PHE A 26 10.92 9.49 -43.28
N PRO A 27 10.13 10.40 -42.69
CA PRO A 27 10.69 11.41 -41.81
C PRO A 27 11.40 10.70 -40.65
N ARG A 28 12.64 11.15 -40.35
CA ARG A 28 13.37 10.70 -39.15
C ARG A 28 12.50 10.98 -37.92
N ILE A 29 11.94 9.94 -37.31
CA ILE A 29 11.48 10.01 -35.93
C ILE A 29 12.78 10.08 -35.12
N ASP A 30 13.15 11.27 -34.66
CA ASP A 30 14.13 11.40 -33.59
C ASP A 30 13.58 10.63 -32.36
N THR A 31 14.05 9.42 -32.20
CA THR A 31 13.89 8.70 -30.92
C THR A 31 14.70 9.50 -29.93
N ALA A 32 14.07 10.47 -29.27
CA ALA A 32 14.59 11.07 -28.07
C ALA A 32 14.85 9.92 -27.12
N MET A 33 16.11 9.54 -26.94
CA MET A 33 16.51 8.61 -25.89
C MET A 33 16.06 9.25 -24.60
N ALA A 34 15.05 8.63 -23.96
CA ALA A 34 14.62 9.07 -22.63
C ALA A 34 15.86 9.15 -21.75
N ALA A 35 16.08 10.28 -21.13
CA ALA A 35 17.16 10.45 -20.17
C ALA A 35 17.10 9.31 -19.15
N PRO A 36 18.23 8.77 -18.67
CA PRO A 36 18.22 7.71 -17.67
C PRO A 36 17.35 8.15 -16.50
N GLN A 37 16.23 7.47 -16.29
CA GLN A 37 15.34 7.79 -15.18
C GLN A 37 16.10 7.51 -13.88
N GLU A 38 16.23 8.53 -13.04
CA GLU A 38 16.91 8.37 -11.75
C GLU A 38 16.19 7.28 -10.96
N LYS A 39 16.95 6.29 -10.44
CA LYS A 39 16.36 5.20 -9.66
C LYS A 39 15.76 5.75 -8.37
N ALA A 40 14.57 5.29 -8.02
CA ALA A 40 13.92 5.65 -6.76
C ALA A 40 14.81 5.26 -5.57
N LYS A 41 14.91 6.15 -4.58
CA LYS A 41 15.72 5.94 -3.37
C LYS A 41 14.89 5.26 -2.29
N VAL A 42 15.47 4.22 -1.68
CA VAL A 42 14.87 3.52 -0.55
C VAL A 42 15.82 3.64 0.64
N PHE A 43 15.27 3.98 1.80
CA PHE A 43 15.99 4.10 3.06
C PHE A 43 15.56 3.00 4.01
N PHE A 44 16.51 2.38 4.69
CA PHE A 44 16.29 1.22 5.55
C PHE A 44 16.99 1.37 6.90
N THR A 45 16.34 0.87 7.96
CA THR A 45 16.95 0.65 9.27
C THR A 45 16.51 -0.68 9.87
N LYS A 46 17.38 -1.36 10.58
CA LYS A 46 17.03 -2.54 11.40
C LYS A 46 16.37 -2.15 12.73
N ASP A 47 16.52 -0.91 13.14
CA ASP A 47 15.96 -0.39 14.38
C ASP A 47 14.45 -0.16 14.24
N ILE A 48 13.67 -1.03 14.89
CA ILE A 48 12.18 -0.98 14.89
C ILE A 48 11.68 -0.21 16.14
N SER A 49 12.39 0.80 16.54
CA SER A 49 12.00 1.73 17.58
C SER A 49 11.40 3.02 16.99
N LEU A 50 10.90 3.89 17.87
CA LEU A 50 10.52 5.25 17.51
C LEU A 50 11.71 6.01 16.89
N GLU A 51 12.93 5.83 17.42
CA GLU A 51 14.12 6.49 16.89
C GLU A 51 14.43 6.02 15.47
N GLY A 52 14.37 4.71 15.21
CA GLY A 52 14.54 4.15 13.87
C GLY A 52 13.48 4.66 12.90
N LEU A 53 12.22 4.74 13.34
CA LEU A 53 11.12 5.28 12.52
C LEU A 53 11.35 6.76 12.17
N MET A 54 11.75 7.58 13.15
CA MET A 54 12.07 9.00 12.93
C MET A 54 13.27 9.18 12.00
N LYS A 55 14.29 8.33 12.09
CA LYS A 55 15.47 8.37 11.20
C LYS A 55 15.11 8.16 9.73
N VAL A 56 14.27 7.17 9.43
CA VAL A 56 13.86 6.93 8.03
C VAL A 56 12.87 7.99 7.54
N TYR A 57 11.97 8.47 8.41
CA TYR A 57 11.06 9.56 8.07
C TYR A 57 11.81 10.84 7.70
N ALA A 58 12.85 11.20 8.44
CA ALA A 58 13.69 12.37 8.14
C ALA A 58 14.36 12.32 6.75
N ARG A 59 14.41 11.15 6.11
CA ARG A 59 14.96 10.97 4.75
C ARG A 59 13.94 11.19 3.64
N VAL A 60 12.65 11.18 3.98
CA VAL A 60 11.55 11.18 3.00
C VAL A 60 10.50 12.28 3.27
N ASN A 61 10.70 13.13 4.29
CA ASN A 61 9.71 14.10 4.73
C ASN A 61 9.77 15.47 4.05
N HIS A 62 10.63 15.66 3.07
CA HIS A 62 10.88 16.98 2.45
C HIS A 62 9.66 17.55 1.68
N GLY A 63 8.69 16.71 1.30
CA GLY A 63 7.42 17.16 0.71
C GLY A 63 6.26 17.28 1.71
N MET A 64 6.53 17.03 3.01
CA MET A 64 5.49 16.95 4.05
C MET A 64 5.32 18.29 4.75
N SER A 65 4.19 18.97 4.53
CA SER A 65 3.86 20.25 5.14
C SER A 65 2.34 20.46 5.20
N GLY A 66 1.89 21.43 5.97
CA GLY A 66 0.48 21.69 6.20
C GLY A 66 -0.16 20.62 7.10
N LYS A 67 -1.45 20.36 6.90
CA LYS A 67 -2.19 19.35 7.64
C LYS A 67 -1.89 17.95 7.08
N ILE A 68 -1.34 17.07 7.91
CA ILE A 68 -0.80 15.77 7.49
C ILE A 68 -1.71 14.63 7.91
N ALA A 69 -2.16 13.85 6.92
CA ALA A 69 -2.84 12.57 7.14
C ALA A 69 -1.82 11.46 7.41
N ILE A 70 -1.83 10.83 8.58
CA ILE A 70 -1.06 9.62 8.85
C ILE A 70 -1.97 8.43 8.56
N LYS A 71 -1.82 7.83 7.37
CA LYS A 71 -2.62 6.68 6.98
C LYS A 71 -1.97 5.39 7.48
N LEU A 72 -2.64 4.74 8.42
CA LEU A 72 -2.26 3.42 8.91
C LEU A 72 -3.50 2.53 9.05
N HIS A 73 -3.29 1.22 9.26
CA HIS A 73 -4.35 0.30 9.59
C HIS A 73 -4.45 0.17 11.12
N THR A 74 -5.58 0.59 11.67
CA THR A 74 -5.81 0.60 13.13
C THR A 74 -6.23 -0.77 13.69
N GLY A 75 -6.51 -1.74 12.80
CA GLY A 75 -6.85 -3.12 13.13
C GLY A 75 -8.33 -3.35 13.43
N GLU A 76 -8.72 -4.61 13.40
CA GLU A 76 -9.98 -5.10 13.96
C GLU A 76 -9.91 -5.13 15.49
N PRO A 77 -11.05 -5.23 16.21
CA PRO A 77 -11.03 -5.29 17.67
C PRO A 77 -10.06 -6.36 18.18
N HIS A 78 -9.18 -5.98 19.09
CA HIS A 78 -8.15 -6.85 19.67
C HIS A 78 -7.17 -7.48 18.68
N GLY A 79 -7.00 -6.92 17.47
CA GLY A 79 -6.06 -7.41 16.47
C GLY A 79 -4.62 -7.52 17.03
N PRO A 80 -3.99 -8.72 16.98
CA PRO A 80 -2.77 -9.00 17.75
C PRO A 80 -1.51 -8.38 17.15
N ASN A 81 -1.49 -8.15 15.82
CA ASN A 81 -0.26 -7.85 15.07
C ASN A 81 -0.10 -6.38 14.68
N ILE A 82 -1.09 -5.54 14.97
CA ILE A 82 -1.08 -4.11 14.60
C ILE A 82 0.14 -3.37 15.15
N LEU A 83 0.49 -2.24 14.54
CA LEU A 83 1.62 -1.42 14.97
C LEU A 83 1.52 -1.04 16.46
N PRO A 84 2.64 -1.02 17.22
CA PRO A 84 2.65 -0.66 18.62
C PRO A 84 2.14 0.77 18.83
N ARG A 85 1.09 0.92 19.67
CA ARG A 85 0.48 2.23 19.95
C ARG A 85 1.48 3.24 20.47
N GLU A 86 2.39 2.84 21.36
CA GLU A 86 3.41 3.74 21.92
C GLU A 86 4.38 4.26 20.87
N MET A 87 4.79 3.41 19.92
CA MET A 87 5.64 3.84 18.80
C MET A 87 4.90 4.86 17.92
N VAL A 88 3.64 4.57 17.57
CA VAL A 88 2.83 5.47 16.73
C VAL A 88 2.49 6.76 17.48
N ARG A 89 2.21 6.69 18.80
CA ARG A 89 2.01 7.88 19.65
C ARG A 89 3.20 8.80 19.60
N GLY A 90 4.39 8.25 19.90
CA GLY A 90 5.63 9.02 19.86
C GLY A 90 5.91 9.59 18.47
N PHE A 91 5.64 8.83 17.43
CA PHE A 91 5.83 9.26 16.04
C PHE A 91 4.88 10.42 15.68
N GLN A 92 3.59 10.24 15.89
CA GLN A 92 2.57 11.28 15.60
C GLN A 92 2.83 12.56 16.37
N ALA A 93 3.23 12.48 17.66
CA ALA A 93 3.56 13.64 18.47
C ALA A 93 4.74 14.48 17.93
N ASN A 94 5.60 13.90 17.09
CA ASN A 94 6.72 14.57 16.43
C ASN A 94 6.37 15.09 15.02
N ILE A 95 5.13 14.93 14.56
CA ILE A 95 4.66 15.42 13.26
C ILE A 95 3.60 16.50 13.52
N PRO A 96 3.96 17.78 13.40
CA PRO A 96 3.01 18.88 13.63
C PRO A 96 1.79 18.77 12.72
N ASP A 97 0.64 19.21 13.23
CA ASP A 97 -0.63 19.25 12.51
C ASP A 97 -1.00 17.94 11.80
N SER A 98 -0.82 16.82 12.50
CA SER A 98 -1.10 15.50 11.96
C SER A 98 -2.25 14.80 12.68
N SER A 99 -3.01 14.02 11.93
CA SER A 99 -4.06 13.13 12.42
C SER A 99 -3.90 11.74 11.82
N ILE A 100 -4.21 10.70 12.60
CA ILE A 100 -4.37 9.35 12.03
C ILE A 100 -5.65 9.34 11.19
N VAL A 101 -5.61 8.71 10.01
CA VAL A 101 -6.78 8.63 9.12
C VAL A 101 -7.10 7.20 8.72
N GLU A 102 -8.39 6.88 8.64
CA GLU A 102 -8.95 5.60 8.19
C GLU A 102 -10.26 5.83 7.43
N CYS A 103 -10.79 4.80 6.76
CA CYS A 103 -12.18 4.73 6.30
C CYS A 103 -12.86 3.49 6.86
N ASN A 104 -14.19 3.50 6.90
CA ASN A 104 -15.02 2.35 7.23
C ASN A 104 -14.72 1.17 6.29
N VAL A 105 -15.10 -0.05 6.68
CA VAL A 105 -14.82 -1.26 5.91
C VAL A 105 -16.07 -1.79 5.18
N LEU A 106 -15.86 -2.63 4.16
CA LEU A 106 -16.94 -3.22 3.35
C LEU A 106 -17.42 -4.57 3.92
N TYR A 107 -16.49 -5.36 4.46
CA TYR A 107 -16.80 -6.69 5.01
C TYR A 107 -17.51 -6.59 6.38
N PRO A 108 -18.22 -7.67 6.81
CA PRO A 108 -18.88 -7.70 8.12
C PRO A 108 -17.87 -7.50 9.28
N SER A 109 -17.98 -6.36 9.95
CA SER A 109 -17.12 -5.95 11.06
C SER A 109 -17.80 -4.80 11.82
N PRO A 110 -17.50 -4.59 13.12
CA PRO A 110 -17.90 -3.34 13.79
C PRO A 110 -17.49 -2.08 13.04
N ARG A 111 -16.38 -2.12 12.30
CA ARG A 111 -15.86 -1.00 11.51
C ARG A 111 -16.66 -0.68 10.24
N GLN A 112 -17.76 -1.39 9.94
CA GLN A 112 -18.67 -1.03 8.85
C GLN A 112 -19.42 0.28 9.10
N THR A 113 -19.58 0.67 10.36
CA THR A 113 -20.22 1.91 10.77
C THR A 113 -19.22 2.81 11.49
N THR A 114 -19.37 4.11 11.36
CA THR A 114 -18.49 5.07 12.04
C THR A 114 -18.53 4.91 13.56
N GLU A 115 -19.70 4.62 14.14
CA GLU A 115 -19.83 4.38 15.58
C GLU A 115 -19.05 3.14 16.03
N GLY A 116 -19.26 2.01 15.35
CA GLY A 116 -18.54 0.76 15.66
C GLY A 116 -17.04 0.87 15.37
N HIS A 117 -16.65 1.65 14.35
CA HIS A 117 -15.25 1.94 14.08
C HIS A 117 -14.61 2.76 15.20
N ARG A 118 -15.28 3.80 15.71
CA ARG A 118 -14.82 4.57 16.88
C ARG A 118 -14.68 3.69 18.12
N GLU A 119 -15.60 2.74 18.35
CA GLU A 119 -15.48 1.78 19.44
C GLU A 119 -14.26 0.86 19.25
N THR A 120 -14.03 0.39 18.03
CA THR A 120 -12.83 -0.41 17.70
C THR A 120 -11.55 0.38 17.98
N LEU A 121 -11.51 1.67 17.63
CA LEU A 121 -10.37 2.54 17.94
C LEU A 121 -10.10 2.62 19.44
N ARG A 122 -11.15 2.79 20.26
CA ARG A 122 -11.03 2.77 21.74
C ARG A 122 -10.52 1.44 22.25
N THR A 123 -11.10 0.34 21.78
CA THR A 123 -10.72 -1.04 22.15
C THR A 123 -9.24 -1.31 21.85
N ASN A 124 -8.74 -0.82 20.72
CA ASN A 124 -7.36 -1.01 20.29
C ASN A 124 -6.38 0.03 20.87
N GLY A 125 -6.87 1.01 21.67
CA GLY A 125 -6.05 2.01 22.34
C GLY A 125 -5.59 3.17 21.43
N TRP A 126 -6.27 3.44 20.31
CA TRP A 126 -6.02 4.58 19.44
C TRP A 126 -6.73 5.85 19.96
N THR A 127 -6.40 6.26 21.19
CA THR A 127 -7.06 7.37 21.91
C THR A 127 -6.11 8.52 22.25
N PHE A 128 -4.85 8.43 21.86
CA PHE A 128 -3.81 9.39 22.18
C PHE A 128 -3.75 10.59 21.21
N CYS A 129 -4.40 10.51 20.07
CA CYS A 129 -4.55 11.62 19.13
C CYS A 129 -5.90 11.49 18.42
N PRO A 130 -6.36 12.52 17.70
CA PRO A 130 -7.53 12.40 16.83
C PRO A 130 -7.31 11.31 15.77
N VAL A 131 -8.31 10.47 15.57
CA VAL A 131 -8.41 9.55 14.44
C VAL A 131 -9.61 9.97 13.61
N ASP A 132 -9.35 10.39 12.38
CA ASP A 132 -10.35 10.82 11.44
C ASP A 132 -10.83 9.63 10.61
N ILE A 133 -12.12 9.32 10.67
CA ILE A 133 -12.78 8.35 9.81
C ILE A 133 -13.25 9.10 8.58
N MET A 134 -12.40 9.17 7.55
CA MET A 134 -12.52 10.10 6.43
C MET A 134 -13.84 10.02 5.66
N ASP A 135 -14.55 8.91 5.73
CA ASP A 135 -15.83 8.69 5.06
C ASP A 135 -17.05 8.83 5.98
N GLU A 136 -16.90 9.40 7.19
CA GLU A 136 -18.03 9.58 8.10
C GLU A 136 -19.06 10.60 7.59
N ASP A 137 -18.60 11.63 6.87
CA ASP A 137 -19.45 12.68 6.28
C ASP A 137 -19.68 12.46 4.77
N GLY A 138 -19.46 11.22 4.30
CA GLY A 138 -19.63 10.84 2.90
C GLY A 138 -18.32 10.67 2.15
N ASP A 139 -18.41 10.70 0.84
CA ASP A 139 -17.31 10.40 -0.06
C ASP A 139 -17.17 11.45 -1.18
N VAL A 140 -16.02 11.41 -1.84
CA VAL A 140 -15.69 12.21 -3.01
C VAL A 140 -14.98 11.34 -4.04
N SER A 141 -15.19 11.61 -5.33
CA SER A 141 -14.52 10.90 -6.41
C SER A 141 -13.17 11.54 -6.74
N LEU A 142 -12.11 10.75 -6.75
CA LEU A 142 -10.80 11.13 -7.29
C LEU A 142 -10.60 10.50 -8.66
N PRO A 143 -10.18 11.27 -9.69
CA PRO A 143 -10.04 10.77 -11.05
C PRO A 143 -8.85 9.82 -11.20
N ILE A 144 -8.99 8.85 -12.12
CA ILE A 144 -7.95 7.89 -12.52
C ILE A 144 -7.69 8.04 -14.03
N PRO A 145 -6.93 9.04 -14.46
CA PRO A 145 -6.64 9.23 -15.88
C PRO A 145 -5.94 8.00 -16.47
N GLY A 146 -6.51 7.46 -17.56
CA GLY A 146 -5.99 6.28 -18.24
C GLY A 146 -6.13 4.98 -17.43
N GLY A 147 -7.06 4.91 -16.50
CA GLY A 147 -7.42 3.65 -15.85
C GLY A 147 -8.03 2.67 -16.84
N LYS A 148 -7.69 1.39 -16.69
CA LYS A 148 -8.22 0.29 -17.51
C LYS A 148 -9.57 -0.18 -17.00
N TRP A 149 -9.72 -0.20 -15.68
CA TRP A 149 -10.88 -0.73 -14.96
C TRP A 149 -11.71 0.34 -14.27
N LEU A 150 -11.04 1.37 -13.77
CA LEU A 150 -11.66 2.45 -13.00
C LEU A 150 -11.32 3.79 -13.65
N THR A 151 -12.32 4.63 -13.84
CA THR A 151 -12.13 6.03 -14.29
C THR A 151 -11.96 6.98 -13.11
N GLU A 152 -12.44 6.58 -11.95
CA GLU A 152 -12.38 7.31 -10.69
C GLU A 152 -12.48 6.34 -9.51
N LEU A 153 -12.04 6.78 -8.33
CA LEU A 153 -12.21 6.08 -7.06
C LEU A 153 -13.00 6.96 -6.09
N SER A 154 -14.06 6.41 -5.51
CA SER A 154 -14.74 7.01 -4.37
C SER A 154 -13.90 6.84 -3.11
N VAL A 155 -13.50 7.94 -2.49
CA VAL A 155 -12.68 7.99 -1.28
C VAL A 155 -13.40 8.74 -0.16
N GLY A 156 -12.96 8.55 1.08
CA GLY A 156 -13.52 9.30 2.19
C GLY A 156 -13.36 10.81 1.98
N LYS A 157 -14.47 11.56 2.11
CA LYS A 157 -14.54 12.99 1.78
C LYS A 157 -13.50 13.83 2.52
N HIS A 158 -13.16 13.45 3.75
CA HIS A 158 -12.20 14.20 4.55
C HIS A 158 -10.77 14.14 4.00
N ILE A 159 -10.47 13.32 2.99
CA ILE A 159 -9.15 13.34 2.33
C ILE A 159 -8.81 14.74 1.80
N LEU A 160 -9.83 15.52 1.43
CA LEU A 160 -9.68 16.90 0.95
C LEU A 160 -9.25 17.90 2.04
N ASN A 161 -9.28 17.49 3.31
CA ASN A 161 -8.87 18.34 4.45
C ASN A 161 -7.35 18.29 4.71
N TYR A 162 -6.60 17.49 3.95
CA TYR A 162 -5.18 17.25 4.19
C TYR A 162 -4.32 17.75 3.02
N ASP A 163 -3.21 18.40 3.35
CA ASP A 163 -2.23 18.91 2.37
C ASP A 163 -1.20 17.85 1.99
N ALA A 164 -0.94 16.89 2.90
CA ALA A 164 0.03 15.83 2.69
C ALA A 164 -0.42 14.50 3.33
N MET A 165 0.13 13.38 2.84
CA MET A 165 -0.14 12.05 3.40
C MET A 165 1.15 11.30 3.72
N LEU A 166 1.28 10.86 4.97
CA LEU A 166 2.26 9.89 5.41
C LEU A 166 1.61 8.51 5.49
N VAL A 167 2.06 7.59 4.67
CA VAL A 167 1.56 6.21 4.65
C VAL A 167 2.43 5.37 5.58
N LEU A 168 1.93 5.10 6.78
CA LEU A 168 2.61 4.26 7.77
C LEU A 168 2.01 2.87 7.75
N THR A 169 2.73 1.92 7.20
CA THR A 169 2.21 0.58 6.90
C THR A 169 2.84 -0.49 7.78
N HIS A 170 2.02 -1.28 8.45
CA HIS A 170 2.42 -2.60 8.91
C HIS A 170 2.49 -3.52 7.70
N PHE A 171 3.70 -3.97 7.31
CA PHE A 171 3.88 -4.88 6.18
C PHE A 171 3.59 -6.32 6.63
N LYS A 172 2.81 -7.07 5.83
CA LYS A 172 2.33 -8.43 6.16
C LYS A 172 1.81 -9.14 4.92
N GLY A 173 1.43 -10.40 5.08
CA GLY A 173 0.69 -11.16 4.06
C GLY A 173 -0.72 -10.63 3.82
N HIS A 174 -1.33 -11.09 2.74
CA HIS A 174 -2.73 -10.82 2.44
C HIS A 174 -3.31 -11.91 1.53
N THR A 175 -4.47 -12.44 1.91
CA THR A 175 -5.09 -13.61 1.25
C THR A 175 -5.35 -13.39 -0.24
N VAL A 176 -5.84 -12.22 -0.65
CA VAL A 176 -6.23 -11.94 -2.04
C VAL A 176 -5.12 -11.23 -2.82
N GLY A 177 -4.36 -10.34 -2.18
CA GLY A 177 -3.34 -9.52 -2.83
C GLY A 177 -1.89 -10.00 -2.60
N GLY A 178 -1.68 -11.16 -1.98
CA GLY A 178 -0.36 -11.69 -1.66
C GLY A 178 0.27 -11.03 -0.44
N PHE A 179 0.41 -9.71 -0.46
CA PHE A 179 0.92 -8.92 0.65
C PHE A 179 0.14 -7.61 0.84
N GLY A 180 0.26 -7.04 2.02
CA GLY A 180 -0.28 -5.74 2.39
C GLY A 180 0.85 -4.75 2.65
N GLY A 181 1.27 -4.03 1.61
CA GLY A 181 2.21 -2.93 1.64
C GLY A 181 1.54 -1.55 1.60
N SER A 182 2.32 -0.52 1.29
CA SER A 182 1.85 0.86 1.18
C SER A 182 0.78 1.03 0.11
N LEU A 183 0.91 0.34 -1.03
CA LEU A 183 -0.07 0.40 -2.10
C LEU A 183 -1.44 -0.07 -1.63
N LYS A 184 -1.51 -1.24 -0.95
CA LYS A 184 -2.77 -1.73 -0.38
C LYS A 184 -3.30 -0.80 0.69
N ASN A 185 -2.42 -0.25 1.55
CA ASN A 185 -2.81 0.63 2.64
C ASN A 185 -3.56 1.86 2.14
N ILE A 186 -3.10 2.51 1.08
CA ILE A 186 -3.80 3.70 0.53
C ILE A 186 -4.99 3.31 -0.34
N SER A 187 -4.86 2.34 -1.25
CA SER A 187 -5.92 2.02 -2.20
C SER A 187 -7.17 1.52 -1.50
N ILE A 188 -7.04 0.54 -0.59
CA ILE A 188 -8.17 0.02 0.17
C ILE A 188 -8.52 0.93 1.35
N GLY A 189 -7.50 1.46 2.04
CA GLY A 189 -7.70 2.19 3.28
C GLY A 189 -8.24 3.61 3.11
N CYS A 190 -8.06 4.25 1.94
CA CYS A 190 -8.66 5.57 1.63
C CYS A 190 -9.95 5.47 0.83
N ALA A 191 -10.20 4.33 0.16
CA ALA A 191 -11.48 4.08 -0.50
C ALA A 191 -12.62 4.11 0.52
N SER A 192 -13.74 4.78 0.19
CA SER A 192 -14.90 4.85 1.07
C SER A 192 -15.48 3.46 1.35
N GLY A 193 -16.05 3.26 2.55
CA GLY A 193 -16.49 1.95 3.02
C GLY A 193 -17.52 1.27 2.13
N LYS A 194 -18.43 2.03 1.54
CA LYS A 194 -19.43 1.51 0.60
C LYS A 194 -18.95 1.52 -0.83
N LEU A 195 -18.89 2.70 -1.46
CA LEU A 195 -18.68 2.81 -2.91
C LEU A 195 -17.25 2.49 -3.32
N GLY A 196 -16.26 3.11 -2.70
CA GLY A 196 -14.87 2.97 -3.13
C GLY A 196 -14.34 1.55 -2.96
N LYS A 197 -14.63 0.92 -1.82
CA LYS A 197 -14.21 -0.48 -1.60
C LYS A 197 -14.94 -1.45 -2.52
N GLN A 198 -16.21 -1.16 -2.88
CA GLN A 198 -16.92 -1.96 -3.90
C GLN A 198 -16.26 -1.83 -5.27
N GLN A 199 -15.86 -0.62 -5.69
CA GLN A 199 -15.16 -0.41 -6.96
C GLN A 199 -13.91 -1.29 -7.11
N ILE A 200 -13.19 -1.52 -6.01
CA ILE A 200 -11.97 -2.34 -6.03
C ILE A 200 -12.29 -3.83 -5.89
N HIS A 201 -13.20 -4.20 -4.97
CA HIS A 201 -13.41 -5.57 -4.54
C HIS A 201 -14.51 -6.31 -5.30
N GLN A 202 -15.47 -5.62 -5.90
CA GLN A 202 -16.64 -6.26 -6.48
C GLN A 202 -16.75 -6.03 -7.98
N LEU A 203 -17.31 -7.01 -8.70
CA LEU A 203 -17.71 -6.82 -10.07
C LEU A 203 -19.01 -5.99 -10.14
N PRO A 204 -19.15 -5.14 -11.15
CA PRO A 204 -20.40 -4.42 -11.36
C PRO A 204 -21.58 -5.39 -11.58
N GLY A 205 -22.68 -5.14 -10.90
CA GLY A 205 -23.96 -5.80 -11.13
C GLY A 205 -24.30 -6.95 -10.19
N ASP A 206 -23.41 -7.87 -9.88
CA ASP A 206 -23.71 -9.04 -9.05
C ASP A 206 -23.02 -9.06 -7.68
N GLY A 207 -22.10 -8.12 -7.44
CA GLY A 207 -21.35 -8.03 -6.19
C GLY A 207 -20.31 -9.15 -6.01
N THR A 208 -20.03 -9.95 -7.03
CA THR A 208 -18.98 -10.99 -7.00
C THR A 208 -17.63 -10.37 -6.65
N TRP A 209 -16.89 -11.03 -5.76
CA TRP A 209 -15.55 -10.62 -5.33
C TRP A 209 -14.49 -11.35 -6.16
N PRO A 210 -13.94 -10.73 -7.21
CA PRO A 210 -12.84 -11.32 -7.95
C PRO A 210 -11.58 -11.31 -7.08
N GLY A 211 -10.81 -12.39 -7.18
CA GLY A 211 -9.44 -12.44 -6.68
C GLY A 211 -8.42 -12.18 -7.78
N GLY A 212 -7.17 -12.53 -7.52
CA GLY A 212 -6.11 -12.61 -8.50
C GLY A 212 -5.81 -11.27 -9.22
N PRO A 213 -5.43 -11.35 -10.50
CA PRO A 213 -4.95 -10.19 -11.25
C PRO A 213 -5.94 -9.03 -11.35
N LEU A 214 -7.23 -9.33 -11.49
CA LEU A 214 -8.26 -8.28 -11.63
C LEU A 214 -8.37 -7.42 -10.37
N PHE A 215 -8.38 -8.05 -9.19
CA PHE A 215 -8.37 -7.33 -7.93
C PHE A 215 -7.09 -6.50 -7.78
N MET A 216 -5.94 -7.07 -8.12
CA MET A 216 -4.66 -6.39 -8.02
C MET A 216 -4.57 -5.18 -8.95
N GLU A 217 -5.00 -5.30 -10.21
CA GLU A 217 -5.02 -4.19 -11.16
C GLU A 217 -5.92 -3.04 -10.68
N ARG A 218 -7.12 -3.34 -10.17
CA ARG A 218 -8.01 -2.32 -9.59
C ARG A 218 -7.43 -1.67 -8.33
N MET A 219 -6.76 -2.46 -7.51
CA MET A 219 -6.06 -1.95 -6.33
C MET A 219 -4.94 -0.98 -6.73
N VAL A 220 -4.17 -1.29 -7.79
CA VAL A 220 -3.14 -0.40 -8.34
C VAL A 220 -3.78 0.90 -8.85
N GLU A 221 -4.88 0.82 -9.58
CA GLU A 221 -5.60 1.99 -10.08
C GLU A 221 -6.17 2.84 -8.94
N GLY A 222 -6.72 2.20 -7.89
CA GLY A 222 -7.13 2.90 -6.68
C GLY A 222 -5.98 3.63 -5.99
N GLY A 223 -4.82 3.00 -5.90
CA GLY A 223 -3.60 3.64 -5.39
C GLY A 223 -3.16 4.83 -6.24
N LYS A 224 -3.30 4.73 -7.58
CA LYS A 224 -3.02 5.83 -8.50
C LYS A 224 -3.90 7.07 -8.25
N ALA A 225 -5.16 6.89 -7.90
CA ALA A 225 -6.04 8.00 -7.54
C ALA A 225 -5.46 8.80 -6.36
N ILE A 226 -5.03 8.11 -5.31
CA ILE A 226 -4.48 8.73 -4.11
C ILE A 226 -3.12 9.39 -4.38
N THR A 227 -2.22 8.70 -5.08
CA THR A 227 -0.90 9.24 -5.41
C THR A 227 -1.00 10.47 -6.31
N ASN A 228 -1.93 10.48 -7.26
CA ASN A 228 -2.17 11.65 -8.12
C ASN A 228 -2.73 12.83 -7.33
N HIS A 229 -3.61 12.58 -6.34
CA HIS A 229 -4.20 13.62 -5.51
C HIS A 229 -3.15 14.37 -4.69
N PHE A 230 -2.25 13.64 -4.02
CA PHE A 230 -1.21 14.26 -3.19
C PHE A 230 0.06 14.65 -3.97
N GLY A 231 0.29 14.09 -5.15
CA GLY A 231 1.46 14.39 -5.98
C GLY A 231 2.78 14.12 -5.25
N GLN A 232 3.57 15.19 -5.03
CA GLN A 232 4.85 15.10 -4.30
C GLN A 232 4.69 15.18 -2.76
N HIS A 233 3.47 15.39 -2.26
CA HIS A 233 3.16 15.54 -0.85
C HIS A 233 2.70 14.23 -0.21
N ILE A 234 3.23 13.11 -0.69
CA ILE A 234 2.97 11.78 -0.13
C ILE A 234 4.28 11.03 0.07
N THR A 235 4.41 10.33 1.20
CA THR A 235 5.57 9.50 1.51
C THR A 235 5.16 8.19 2.15
N TYR A 236 6.00 7.18 2.05
CA TYR A 236 5.67 5.80 2.38
C TYR A 236 6.69 5.20 3.34
N ILE A 237 6.20 4.55 4.39
CA ILE A 237 7.00 3.82 5.36
C ILE A 237 6.35 2.45 5.59
N ASN A 238 7.10 1.38 5.34
CA ASN A 238 6.72 0.01 5.67
C ASN A 238 7.50 -0.46 6.89
N VAL A 239 6.77 -0.92 7.91
CA VAL A 239 7.33 -1.51 9.13
C VAL A 239 7.19 -3.03 9.03
N LEU A 240 8.32 -3.71 8.85
CA LEU A 240 8.45 -5.16 8.64
C LEU A 240 8.67 -5.83 10.00
N ARG A 241 7.61 -5.91 10.81
CA ARG A 241 7.59 -6.56 12.12
C ARG A 241 6.28 -7.33 12.31
N ASN A 242 6.31 -8.41 13.11
CA ASN A 242 5.12 -9.24 13.33
C ASN A 242 4.39 -9.58 12.02
N MET A 243 5.15 -9.92 10.99
CA MET A 243 4.64 -10.15 9.66
C MET A 243 3.89 -11.49 9.59
N SER A 244 2.59 -11.44 9.91
CA SER A 244 1.70 -12.58 9.69
C SER A 244 1.48 -12.84 8.20
N VAL A 245 1.13 -14.06 7.84
CA VAL A 245 0.63 -14.40 6.49
C VAL A 245 -0.74 -13.79 6.22
N ASP A 246 -1.43 -13.33 7.27
CA ASP A 246 -2.74 -12.71 7.18
C ASP A 246 -2.67 -11.20 7.41
N CYS A 247 -3.65 -10.51 6.84
CA CYS A 247 -3.83 -9.08 7.05
C CYS A 247 -4.38 -8.80 8.46
N ASP A 248 -4.09 -7.62 9.01
CA ASP A 248 -4.67 -7.14 10.27
C ASP A 248 -6.21 -7.09 10.24
N CYS A 249 -6.82 -7.13 9.04
CA CYS A 249 -8.27 -7.26 8.87
C CYS A 249 -8.83 -8.64 9.25
N ALA A 250 -8.00 -9.65 9.47
CA ALA A 250 -8.41 -10.94 10.04
C ALA A 250 -8.63 -10.85 11.56
N GLY A 251 -8.23 -9.76 12.22
CA GLY A 251 -8.42 -9.54 13.65
C GLY A 251 -7.80 -10.66 14.48
N LEU A 252 -8.57 -11.21 15.43
CA LEU A 252 -8.15 -12.34 16.28
C LEU A 252 -7.92 -13.65 15.51
N GLY A 253 -8.43 -13.75 14.26
CA GLY A 253 -8.22 -14.91 13.39
C GLY A 253 -6.90 -14.88 12.63
N ALA A 254 -6.12 -13.80 12.71
CA ALA A 254 -4.83 -13.70 12.04
C ALA A 254 -3.85 -14.75 12.57
N ALA A 255 -3.18 -15.46 11.67
CA ALA A 255 -2.13 -16.42 12.02
C ALA A 255 -1.00 -15.73 12.81
N ALA A 256 -0.38 -16.47 13.71
CA ALA A 256 0.81 -15.97 14.41
C ALA A 256 1.94 -15.69 13.41
N PRO A 257 2.69 -14.59 13.57
CA PRO A 257 3.85 -14.33 12.73
C PRO A 257 4.93 -15.39 12.87
N THR A 258 5.41 -15.92 11.75
CA THR A 258 6.50 -16.90 11.69
C THR A 258 7.77 -16.29 11.06
N THR A 259 7.60 -15.27 10.23
CA THR A 259 8.69 -14.52 9.62
C THR A 259 9.32 -13.56 10.63
N PRO A 260 10.67 -13.53 10.76
CA PRO A 260 11.32 -12.64 11.72
C PRO A 260 11.13 -11.17 11.34
N ASP A 261 11.21 -10.30 12.35
CA ASP A 261 11.22 -8.85 12.18
C ASP A 261 12.46 -8.42 11.39
N LEU A 262 12.28 -7.56 10.38
CA LEU A 262 13.36 -7.17 9.47
C LEU A 262 13.82 -5.73 9.66
N GLY A 263 12.90 -4.80 9.93
CA GLY A 263 13.22 -3.39 10.05
C GLY A 263 12.14 -2.46 9.53
N ILE A 264 12.55 -1.24 9.21
CA ILE A 264 11.67 -0.19 8.68
C ILE A 264 12.27 0.31 7.36
N ILE A 265 11.42 0.41 6.33
CA ILE A 265 11.77 0.89 4.99
C ILE A 265 10.98 2.14 4.67
N ALA A 266 11.59 3.14 4.07
CA ALA A 266 10.94 4.36 3.63
C ALA A 266 11.36 4.77 2.20
N SER A 267 10.42 5.35 1.45
CA SER A 267 10.66 5.94 0.13
C SER A 267 9.60 7.01 -0.17
N THR A 268 9.89 7.88 -1.11
CA THR A 268 8.89 8.76 -1.76
C THR A 268 8.24 8.10 -2.97
N ASP A 269 8.65 6.86 -3.30
CA ASP A 269 8.11 6.06 -4.39
C ASP A 269 7.43 4.81 -3.83
N ILE A 270 6.13 4.66 -4.13
CA ILE A 270 5.30 3.59 -3.58
C ILE A 270 5.72 2.21 -4.11
N LEU A 271 6.13 2.11 -5.37
CA LEU A 271 6.57 0.85 -5.95
C LEU A 271 7.91 0.42 -5.38
N ALA A 272 8.81 1.39 -5.18
CA ALA A 272 10.13 1.12 -4.62
C ALA A 272 10.05 0.64 -3.17
N VAL A 273 9.20 1.25 -2.32
CA VAL A 273 9.05 0.83 -0.92
C VAL A 273 8.45 -0.57 -0.79
N ASP A 274 7.42 -0.87 -1.58
CA ASP A 274 6.75 -2.17 -1.54
C ASP A 274 7.62 -3.26 -2.16
N GLN A 275 8.29 -2.99 -3.29
CA GLN A 275 9.22 -3.93 -3.91
C GLN A 275 10.39 -4.24 -2.98
N ALA A 276 11.01 -3.23 -2.36
CA ALA A 276 12.10 -3.45 -1.41
C ALA A 276 11.67 -4.27 -0.19
N SER A 277 10.43 -4.07 0.28
CA SER A 277 9.88 -4.87 1.38
C SER A 277 9.73 -6.34 0.99
N VAL A 278 9.20 -6.62 -0.21
CA VAL A 278 9.11 -7.97 -0.77
C VAL A 278 10.49 -8.59 -0.95
N ASP A 279 11.44 -7.86 -1.55
CA ASP A 279 12.81 -8.34 -1.79
C ASP A 279 13.52 -8.72 -0.48
N MET A 280 13.29 -7.98 0.61
CA MET A 280 13.85 -8.31 1.93
C MET A 280 13.29 -9.62 2.48
N VAL A 281 11.99 -9.88 2.30
CA VAL A 281 11.38 -11.16 2.70
C VAL A 281 11.99 -12.31 1.88
N TYR A 282 12.12 -12.14 0.57
CA TYR A 282 12.73 -13.15 -0.32
C TYR A 282 14.23 -13.38 -0.06
N ALA A 283 14.93 -12.41 0.51
CA ALA A 283 16.33 -12.53 0.87
C ALA A 283 16.59 -13.37 2.15
N LEU A 284 15.53 -13.65 2.94
CA LEU A 284 15.65 -14.50 4.11
C LEU A 284 16.00 -15.96 3.74
N PRO A 285 16.63 -16.71 4.63
CA PRO A 285 16.76 -18.16 4.50
C PRO A 285 15.39 -18.82 4.32
N GLU A 286 15.32 -19.88 3.53
CA GLU A 286 14.06 -20.57 3.19
C GLU A 286 13.23 -20.91 4.42
N ALA A 287 13.87 -21.46 5.47
CA ALA A 287 13.20 -21.82 6.73
C ALA A 287 12.57 -20.64 7.49
N GLN A 288 12.91 -19.40 7.15
CA GLN A 288 12.40 -18.19 7.82
C GLN A 288 11.40 -17.40 6.96
N ARG A 289 11.25 -17.76 5.69
CA ARG A 289 10.42 -16.99 4.74
C ARG A 289 9.25 -17.77 4.17
N CYS A 290 9.24 -19.11 4.29
CA CYS A 290 8.37 -19.99 3.50
C CYS A 290 6.90 -19.61 3.60
N ASP A 291 6.35 -19.40 4.79
CA ASP A 291 4.94 -19.10 4.98
C ASP A 291 4.52 -17.79 4.29
N LEU A 292 5.32 -16.74 4.46
CA LEU A 292 5.00 -15.43 3.89
C LEU A 292 5.26 -15.38 2.38
N VAL A 293 6.34 -16.02 1.90
CA VAL A 293 6.63 -16.15 0.45
C VAL A 293 5.55 -17.00 -0.22
N GLU A 294 5.15 -18.11 0.38
CA GLU A 294 4.07 -18.94 -0.13
C GLU A 294 2.76 -18.14 -0.23
N ARG A 295 2.41 -17.34 0.77
CA ARG A 295 1.26 -16.45 0.72
C ARG A 295 1.35 -15.44 -0.44
N ILE A 296 2.51 -14.83 -0.65
CA ILE A 296 2.72 -13.86 -1.72
C ILE A 296 2.56 -14.53 -3.10
N GLU A 297 3.05 -15.76 -3.25
CA GLU A 297 3.03 -16.50 -4.51
C GLU A 297 1.65 -17.12 -4.79
N CYS A 298 0.98 -17.68 -3.77
CA CYS A 298 -0.34 -18.31 -3.93
C CYS A 298 -1.43 -17.31 -4.34
N ALA A 299 -1.37 -16.07 -3.91
CA ALA A 299 -2.31 -15.05 -4.34
C ALA A 299 -2.19 -14.73 -5.85
N ASN A 300 -1.03 -15.00 -6.45
CA ASN A 300 -0.80 -14.87 -7.89
C ASN A 300 -1.18 -16.13 -8.68
N SER A 301 -1.37 -17.27 -8.02
CA SER A 301 -1.65 -18.56 -8.64
C SER A 301 -3.11 -18.97 -8.57
N SER A 302 -3.95 -18.27 -7.84
CA SER A 302 -5.39 -18.52 -7.77
C SER A 302 -6.14 -17.94 -8.99
N THR A 303 -5.71 -18.37 -10.18
CA THR A 303 -6.40 -18.22 -11.46
C THR A 303 -6.74 -19.59 -12.02
#